data_41282430a000f9eeb5ef387e8a66b86d
#
_entry.id   41282430a000f9eeb5ef387e8a66b86d
#
_cell.length_a   1.000
_cell.length_b   1.000
_cell.length_c   1.000
_cell.angle_alpha   90.00
_cell.angle_beta   90.00
_cell.angle_gamma   90.00
#
_symmetry.space_group_name_H-M   'P 1'
#
loop_
_entity.id
_entity.type
_entity.pdbx_description
1 polymer ?
#
loop_
_entity_poly.entity_id
_entity_poly.type
_entity_poly.pdbx_seq_one_letter_code
_entity_poly.pdbx_strand_id
1 'polypeptide(L)'
;MGIRILIIEDEDEIADYLLRGLREECFTVERAADGDEAWHHLHTGAWDIVLLDWWLPGTDGLTLLKRFRQANQSTPVLFLTARDAVSDRVRGLDSGADDYLCKPFAFDELLARIRVMARRRDRNGSAELRYCDVTINLATHRAERGGNRLELTAKEYALLVFLVRHPGEVLSRTRIYENVWDERFDGLSNTLEVHVMELRKKLEQHGPRLIHTLRNRGYLFADQSG
;
A
#
# COMPACT_ATOMS: atom_id res chain seq x y z
N MET A 1 6.94 0.90 7.37
CA MET A 1 6.81 1.36 5.97
C MET A 1 5.55 0.73 5.40
N GLY A 2 4.79 1.44 4.57
CA GLY A 2 3.69 0.87 3.80
C GLY A 2 4.20 -0.10 2.74
N ILE A 3 3.31 -0.84 2.10
CA ILE A 3 3.64 -1.66 0.94
C ILE A 3 4.10 -0.74 -0.19
N ARG A 4 5.27 -1.01 -0.74
CA ARG A 4 5.85 -0.25 -1.85
C ARG A 4 5.56 -0.94 -3.17
N ILE A 5 4.93 -0.21 -4.08
CA ILE A 5 4.54 -0.70 -5.40
C ILE A 5 5.31 0.10 -6.46
N LEU A 6 5.98 -0.60 -7.36
CA LEU A 6 6.51 -0.01 -8.57
C LEU A 6 5.52 -0.24 -9.71
N ILE A 7 5.11 0.83 -10.39
CA ILE A 7 4.32 0.79 -11.62
C ILE A 7 5.28 1.01 -12.79
N ILE A 8 5.28 0.09 -13.75
CA ILE A 8 6.06 0.19 -14.99
C ILE A 8 5.03 0.26 -16.12
N GLU A 9 4.76 1.48 -16.59
CA GLU A 9 3.67 1.83 -17.49
C GLU A 9 4.03 3.09 -18.26
N ASP A 10 4.03 3.05 -19.60
CA ASP A 10 4.37 4.17 -20.45
C ASP A 10 3.17 5.10 -20.73
N GLU A 11 1.94 4.59 -20.71
CA GLU A 11 0.75 5.39 -20.91
C GLU A 11 0.46 6.28 -19.69
N ASP A 12 0.62 7.60 -19.82
CA ASP A 12 0.43 8.56 -18.73
C ASP A 12 -0.95 8.48 -18.08
N GLU A 13 -2.02 8.31 -18.88
CA GLU A 13 -3.39 8.25 -18.35
C GLU A 13 -3.61 7.05 -17.44
N ILE A 14 -3.06 5.88 -17.81
CA ILE A 14 -3.16 4.64 -17.01
C ILE A 14 -2.29 4.77 -15.78
N ALA A 15 -1.06 5.24 -15.95
CA ALA A 15 -0.13 5.44 -14.84
C ALA A 15 -0.69 6.40 -13.78
N ASP A 16 -1.25 7.55 -14.18
CA ASP A 16 -1.85 8.53 -13.28
C ASP A 16 -3.09 7.98 -12.58
N TYR A 17 -3.91 7.21 -13.29
CA TYR A 17 -5.04 6.51 -12.68
C TYR A 17 -4.60 5.55 -11.59
N LEU A 18 -3.57 4.72 -11.86
CA LEU A 18 -3.02 3.77 -10.91
C LEU A 18 -2.34 4.47 -9.72
N LEU A 19 -1.53 5.51 -10.00
CA LEU A 19 -0.84 6.28 -8.96
C LEU A 19 -1.84 6.88 -7.96
N ARG A 20 -2.91 7.53 -8.46
CA ARG A 20 -3.94 8.12 -7.61
C ARG A 20 -4.66 7.06 -6.79
N GLY A 21 -5.23 6.05 -7.45
CA GLY A 21 -6.02 5.03 -6.76
C GLY A 21 -5.21 4.25 -5.71
N LEU A 22 -3.98 3.88 -6.02
CA LEU A 22 -3.13 3.16 -5.08
C LEU A 22 -2.64 4.03 -3.91
N ARG A 23 -2.40 5.33 -4.13
CA ARG A 23 -2.08 6.27 -3.05
C ARG A 23 -3.28 6.52 -2.13
N GLU A 24 -4.49 6.60 -2.69
CA GLU A 24 -5.73 6.68 -1.90
C GLU A 24 -5.91 5.45 -1.00
N GLU A 25 -5.48 4.27 -1.47
CA GLU A 25 -5.43 3.02 -0.70
C GLU A 25 -4.18 2.91 0.21
N CYS A 26 -3.43 4.02 0.36
CA CYS A 26 -2.28 4.15 1.28
C CYS A 26 -1.09 3.25 0.95
N PHE A 27 -0.90 2.88 -0.31
CA PHE A 27 0.35 2.32 -0.81
C PHE A 27 1.37 3.42 -1.09
N THR A 28 2.65 3.10 -0.92
CA THR A 28 3.75 3.94 -1.43
C THR A 28 4.00 3.54 -2.88
N VAL A 29 3.83 4.47 -3.82
CA VAL A 29 3.84 4.14 -5.25
C VAL A 29 4.83 5.02 -6.00
N GLU A 30 5.68 4.39 -6.79
CA GLU A 30 6.56 5.06 -7.75
C GLU A 30 6.27 4.53 -9.17
N ARG A 31 6.60 5.33 -10.19
CA ARG A 31 6.41 4.99 -11.60
C ARG A 31 7.74 4.95 -12.31
N ALA A 32 7.86 4.06 -13.27
CA ALA A 32 8.84 4.08 -14.34
C ALA A 32 8.08 4.09 -15.69
N ALA A 33 8.47 4.96 -16.61
CA ALA A 33 7.75 5.16 -17.87
C ALA A 33 8.36 4.36 -19.03
N ASP A 34 9.55 3.80 -18.87
CA ASP A 34 10.24 3.00 -19.90
C ASP A 34 11.08 1.88 -19.27
N GLY A 35 11.70 1.07 -20.11
CA GLY A 35 12.48 -0.08 -19.70
C GLY A 35 13.79 0.28 -18.98
N ASP A 36 14.41 1.40 -19.28
CA ASP A 36 15.68 1.82 -18.66
C ASP A 36 15.43 2.39 -17.27
N GLU A 37 14.42 3.24 -17.12
CA GLU A 37 13.96 3.75 -15.84
C GLU A 37 13.45 2.60 -14.95
N ALA A 38 12.68 1.68 -15.51
CA ALA A 38 12.22 0.49 -14.81
C ALA A 38 13.37 -0.36 -14.30
N TRP A 39 14.39 -0.59 -15.12
CA TRP A 39 15.56 -1.35 -14.71
C TRP A 39 16.32 -0.67 -13.58
N HIS A 40 16.46 0.66 -13.62
CA HIS A 40 17.07 1.42 -12.53
C HIS A 40 16.31 1.24 -11.23
N HIS A 41 14.98 1.44 -11.22
CA HIS A 41 14.14 1.27 -10.05
C HIS A 41 14.15 -0.17 -9.50
N LEU A 42 14.09 -1.17 -10.37
CA LEU A 42 14.13 -2.58 -9.99
C LEU A 42 15.46 -2.99 -9.32
N HIS A 43 16.56 -2.32 -9.65
CA HIS A 43 17.90 -2.63 -9.12
C HIS A 43 18.22 -1.88 -7.84
N THR A 44 17.74 -0.64 -7.71
CA THR A 44 18.09 0.26 -6.61
C THR A 44 17.04 0.26 -5.50
N GLY A 45 15.79 -0.11 -5.82
CA GLY A 45 14.66 -0.06 -4.91
C GLY A 45 14.34 -1.41 -4.26
N ALA A 46 13.78 -1.35 -3.04
CA ALA A 46 13.15 -2.49 -2.40
C ALA A 46 11.64 -2.40 -2.61
N TRP A 47 11.12 -3.22 -3.52
CA TRP A 47 9.71 -3.24 -3.90
C TRP A 47 9.00 -4.44 -3.29
N ASP A 48 7.77 -4.21 -2.83
CA ASP A 48 6.91 -5.27 -2.32
C ASP A 48 6.10 -5.92 -3.43
N ILE A 49 5.73 -5.15 -4.45
CA ILE A 49 4.99 -5.59 -5.64
C ILE A 49 5.45 -4.76 -6.84
N VAL A 50 5.47 -5.37 -8.01
CA VAL A 50 5.70 -4.70 -9.30
C VAL A 50 4.46 -4.90 -10.17
N LEU A 51 3.91 -3.79 -10.67
CA LEU A 51 2.91 -3.79 -11.75
C LEU A 51 3.68 -3.50 -13.04
N LEU A 52 3.58 -4.37 -14.03
CA LEU A 52 4.42 -4.32 -15.22
C LEU A 52 3.53 -4.37 -16.47
N ASP A 53 3.58 -3.35 -17.30
CA ASP A 53 3.00 -3.46 -18.64
C ASP A 53 3.82 -4.41 -19.50
N TRP A 54 3.12 -5.10 -20.37
CA TRP A 54 3.73 -5.97 -21.37
C TRP A 54 4.49 -5.17 -22.42
N TRP A 55 3.92 -4.06 -22.88
CA TRP A 55 4.50 -3.19 -23.90
C TRP A 55 5.14 -1.96 -23.29
N LEU A 56 6.43 -1.81 -23.48
CA LEU A 56 7.19 -0.66 -23.03
C LEU A 56 8.06 -0.14 -24.18
N PRO A 57 8.27 1.16 -24.29
CA PRO A 57 9.22 1.72 -25.23
C PRO A 57 10.62 1.15 -25.02
N GLY A 58 11.24 0.69 -26.10
CA GLY A 58 12.63 0.23 -26.11
C GLY A 58 12.87 -1.17 -25.55
N THR A 59 12.02 -1.67 -24.66
CA THR A 59 12.18 -3.01 -24.06
C THR A 59 10.82 -3.67 -23.83
N ASP A 60 10.67 -4.91 -24.28
CA ASP A 60 9.49 -5.74 -24.00
C ASP A 60 9.45 -6.12 -22.52
N GLY A 61 8.31 -5.93 -21.86
CA GLY A 61 8.11 -6.22 -20.42
C GLY A 61 8.45 -7.65 -20.05
N LEU A 62 8.25 -8.61 -20.95
CA LEU A 62 8.63 -10.02 -20.75
C LEU A 62 10.16 -10.17 -20.63
N THR A 63 10.91 -9.46 -21.46
CA THR A 63 12.38 -9.44 -21.41
C THR A 63 12.86 -8.79 -20.13
N LEU A 64 12.23 -7.70 -19.72
CA LEU A 64 12.52 -7.02 -18.44
C LEU A 64 12.25 -7.96 -17.25
N LEU A 65 11.11 -8.65 -17.23
CA LEU A 65 10.79 -9.63 -16.20
C LEU A 65 11.82 -10.75 -16.11
N LYS A 66 12.19 -11.37 -17.23
CA LYS A 66 13.19 -12.45 -17.25
C LYS A 66 14.53 -11.99 -16.67
N ARG A 67 14.95 -10.77 -17.03
CA ARG A 67 16.17 -10.16 -16.49
C ARG A 67 16.04 -9.90 -14.98
N PHE A 68 14.91 -9.37 -14.54
CA PHE A 68 14.65 -9.11 -13.12
C PHE A 68 14.65 -10.41 -12.30
N ARG A 69 14.05 -11.49 -12.82
CA ARG A 69 13.99 -12.81 -12.14
C ARG A 69 15.35 -13.46 -11.95
N GLN A 70 16.36 -13.13 -12.75
CA GLN A 70 17.73 -13.58 -12.53
C GLN A 70 18.33 -13.03 -11.22
N ALA A 71 17.95 -11.81 -10.84
CA ALA A 71 18.44 -11.15 -9.64
C ALA A 71 17.46 -11.23 -8.46
N ASN A 72 16.17 -11.32 -8.71
CA ASN A 72 15.12 -11.29 -7.69
C ASN A 72 13.97 -12.25 -8.05
N GLN A 73 13.88 -13.35 -7.30
CA GLN A 73 12.84 -14.37 -7.46
C GLN A 73 11.65 -14.21 -6.52
N SER A 74 11.71 -13.26 -5.57
CA SER A 74 10.76 -13.18 -4.46
C SER A 74 9.76 -12.04 -4.57
N THR A 75 10.08 -10.95 -5.27
CA THR A 75 9.16 -9.82 -5.43
C THR A 75 8.02 -10.20 -6.38
N PRO A 76 6.77 -10.18 -5.95
CA PRO A 76 5.64 -10.47 -6.81
C PRO A 76 5.52 -9.49 -7.97
N VAL A 77 5.25 -10.03 -9.17
CA VAL A 77 5.04 -9.24 -10.39
C VAL A 77 3.67 -9.55 -10.97
N LEU A 78 2.84 -8.52 -11.16
CA LEU A 78 1.57 -8.55 -11.85
C LEU A 78 1.72 -7.91 -13.23
N PHE A 79 1.48 -8.68 -14.29
CA PHE A 79 1.37 -8.09 -15.62
C PHE A 79 0.06 -7.36 -15.84
N LEU A 80 0.16 -6.15 -16.41
CA LEU A 80 -0.95 -5.39 -16.96
C LEU A 80 -0.83 -5.44 -18.48
N THR A 81 -1.87 -5.85 -19.21
CA THR A 81 -1.72 -6.05 -20.65
C THR A 81 -3.04 -6.00 -21.40
N ALA A 82 -3.02 -5.50 -22.64
CA ALA A 82 -4.15 -5.56 -23.57
C ALA A 82 -4.34 -6.96 -24.20
N ARG A 83 -3.46 -7.93 -23.92
CA ARG A 83 -3.53 -9.27 -24.51
C ARG A 83 -4.40 -10.19 -23.67
N ASP A 84 -5.48 -10.66 -24.28
CA ASP A 84 -6.42 -11.63 -23.69
C ASP A 84 -6.18 -13.08 -24.16
N ALA A 85 -5.29 -13.28 -25.15
CA ALA A 85 -5.00 -14.60 -25.68
C ALA A 85 -4.41 -15.53 -24.61
N VAL A 86 -4.95 -16.74 -24.52
CA VAL A 86 -4.48 -17.77 -23.57
C VAL A 86 -3.00 -18.04 -23.71
N SER A 87 -2.46 -18.04 -24.94
CA SER A 87 -1.04 -18.23 -25.23
C SER A 87 -0.14 -17.18 -24.60
N ASP A 88 -0.57 -15.92 -24.55
CA ASP A 88 0.22 -14.84 -23.97
C ASP A 88 0.20 -14.89 -22.45
N ARG A 89 -0.93 -15.25 -21.85
CA ARG A 89 -1.03 -15.51 -20.40
C ARG A 89 -0.12 -16.65 -19.95
N VAL A 90 -0.11 -17.76 -20.70
CA VAL A 90 0.80 -18.90 -20.41
C VAL A 90 2.26 -18.46 -20.51
N ARG A 91 2.63 -17.71 -21.56
CA ARG A 91 4.01 -17.19 -21.71
C ARG A 91 4.42 -16.26 -20.58
N GLY A 92 3.52 -15.39 -20.12
CA GLY A 92 3.77 -14.47 -18.99
C GLY A 92 4.02 -15.23 -17.70
N LEU A 93 3.17 -16.20 -17.36
CA LEU A 93 3.30 -17.03 -16.16
C LEU A 93 4.55 -17.92 -16.22
N ASP A 94 4.82 -18.57 -17.35
CA ASP A 94 6.04 -19.38 -17.54
C ASP A 94 7.33 -18.56 -17.44
N SER A 95 7.23 -17.24 -17.65
CA SER A 95 8.37 -16.32 -17.52
C SER A 95 8.60 -15.81 -16.10
N GLY A 96 7.79 -16.25 -15.12
CA GLY A 96 7.95 -15.93 -13.71
C GLY A 96 7.08 -14.79 -13.20
N ALA A 97 6.02 -14.39 -13.91
CA ALA A 97 4.98 -13.53 -13.36
C ALA A 97 4.14 -14.30 -12.32
N ASP A 98 3.67 -13.61 -11.29
CA ASP A 98 2.86 -14.20 -10.22
C ASP A 98 1.36 -14.12 -10.51
N ASP A 99 0.93 -13.14 -11.30
CA ASP A 99 -0.44 -12.97 -11.74
C ASP A 99 -0.50 -12.09 -12.99
N TYR A 100 -1.72 -11.92 -13.52
CA TYR A 100 -1.98 -11.31 -14.80
C TYR A 100 -3.33 -10.60 -14.78
N LEU A 101 -3.41 -9.37 -15.34
CA LEU A 101 -4.63 -8.58 -15.40
C LEU A 101 -4.76 -7.94 -16.79
N CYS A 102 -5.90 -8.22 -17.45
CA CYS A 102 -6.16 -7.69 -18.79
C CYS A 102 -6.71 -6.26 -18.74
N LYS A 103 -6.16 -5.37 -19.57
CA LYS A 103 -6.71 -4.04 -19.85
C LYS A 103 -7.91 -4.16 -20.83
N PRO A 104 -9.01 -3.42 -20.63
CA PRO A 104 -9.30 -2.55 -19.47
C PRO A 104 -9.72 -3.35 -18.25
N PHE A 105 -9.34 -2.90 -17.06
CA PHE A 105 -9.64 -3.55 -15.78
C PHE A 105 -10.36 -2.59 -14.81
N ALA A 106 -11.12 -3.16 -13.87
CA ALA A 106 -11.65 -2.42 -12.76
C ALA A 106 -10.56 -2.26 -11.67
N PHE A 107 -10.49 -1.07 -11.04
CA PHE A 107 -9.53 -0.80 -9.97
C PHE A 107 -9.69 -1.77 -8.79
N ASP A 108 -10.93 -2.12 -8.44
CA ASP A 108 -11.21 -3.08 -7.37
C ASP A 108 -10.63 -4.48 -7.66
N GLU A 109 -10.60 -4.91 -8.93
CA GLU A 109 -9.97 -6.17 -9.32
C GLU A 109 -8.46 -6.11 -9.15
N LEU A 110 -7.82 -5.05 -9.63
CA LEU A 110 -6.39 -4.81 -9.42
C LEU A 110 -6.04 -4.82 -7.93
N LEU A 111 -6.81 -4.08 -7.13
CA LEU A 111 -6.60 -3.99 -5.68
C LEU A 111 -6.75 -5.35 -4.98
N ALA A 112 -7.73 -6.15 -5.38
CA ALA A 112 -7.90 -7.50 -4.84
C ALA A 112 -6.69 -8.39 -5.14
N ARG A 113 -6.13 -8.32 -6.36
CA ARG A 113 -4.93 -9.07 -6.77
C ARG A 113 -3.68 -8.61 -6.00
N ILE A 114 -3.47 -7.31 -5.89
CA ILE A 114 -2.39 -6.72 -5.07
C ILE A 114 -2.45 -7.25 -3.64
N ARG A 115 -3.64 -7.24 -3.01
CA ARG A 115 -3.83 -7.75 -1.65
C ARG A 115 -3.51 -9.26 -1.51
N VAL A 116 -3.83 -10.06 -2.52
CA VAL A 116 -3.48 -11.49 -2.54
C VAL A 116 -1.97 -11.69 -2.65
N MET A 117 -1.29 -10.92 -3.51
CA MET A 117 0.16 -11.00 -3.71
C MET A 117 0.91 -10.54 -2.47
N ALA A 118 0.51 -9.44 -1.85
CA ALA A 118 1.06 -8.94 -0.60
C ALA A 118 0.96 -10.01 0.51
N ARG A 119 -0.16 -10.71 0.62
CA ARG A 119 -0.37 -11.79 1.61
C ARG A 119 0.53 -13.00 1.39
N ARG A 120 0.86 -13.36 0.13
CA ARG A 120 1.77 -14.48 -0.18
C ARG A 120 3.19 -14.22 0.31
N ARG A 121 3.66 -12.98 0.22
CA ARG A 121 4.96 -12.55 0.74
C ARG A 121 5.03 -12.61 2.27
N ASP A 122 3.92 -12.39 2.94
CA ASP A 122 3.79 -12.37 4.41
C ASP A 122 3.90 -13.72 5.12
N ARG A 123 3.98 -14.83 4.41
CA ARG A 123 4.23 -16.13 5.05
C ARG A 123 5.51 -16.18 5.90
N ASN A 124 6.37 -15.16 5.80
CA ASN A 124 7.56 -14.96 6.64
C ASN A 124 7.36 -14.01 7.83
N GLY A 125 6.13 -13.59 8.17
CA GLY A 125 5.79 -13.01 9.48
C GLY A 125 6.08 -11.52 9.70
N SER A 126 6.32 -10.69 8.67
CA SER A 126 6.75 -9.29 8.85
C SER A 126 5.70 -8.21 8.58
N ALA A 127 4.48 -8.54 8.17
CA ALA A 127 3.46 -7.55 7.82
C ALA A 127 2.36 -7.35 8.87
N GLU A 128 2.55 -7.83 10.07
CA GLU A 128 1.60 -7.60 11.16
C GLU A 128 2.17 -6.56 12.14
N LEU A 129 1.38 -5.51 12.40
CA LEU A 129 1.66 -4.57 13.48
C LEU A 129 0.75 -4.90 14.66
N ARG A 130 1.31 -4.88 15.87
CA ARG A 130 0.56 -5.12 17.11
C ARG A 130 0.87 -4.05 18.14
N TYR A 131 -0.16 -3.56 18.78
CA TYR A 131 -0.05 -2.73 19.98
C TYR A 131 -1.24 -2.97 20.90
N CYS A 132 -1.00 -3.39 22.12
CA CYS A 132 -2.04 -3.84 23.07
C CYS A 132 -2.95 -4.90 22.42
N ASP A 133 -4.23 -4.62 22.36
CA ASP A 133 -5.27 -5.46 21.76
C ASP A 133 -5.57 -5.13 20.28
N VAL A 134 -4.80 -4.20 19.67
CA VAL A 134 -4.92 -3.82 18.25
C VAL A 134 -3.94 -4.63 17.42
N THR A 135 -4.44 -5.27 16.38
CA THR A 135 -3.67 -6.01 15.38
C THR A 135 -3.98 -5.46 13.99
N ILE A 136 -2.95 -5.16 13.21
CA ILE A 136 -3.07 -4.67 11.82
C ILE A 136 -2.30 -5.60 10.89
N ASN A 137 -2.99 -6.16 9.93
CA ASN A 137 -2.36 -6.90 8.84
C ASN A 137 -2.16 -5.96 7.66
N LEU A 138 -0.90 -5.59 7.40
CA LEU A 138 -0.54 -4.63 6.34
C LEU A 138 -0.76 -5.20 4.94
N ALA A 139 -0.65 -6.52 4.77
CA ALA A 139 -0.83 -7.17 3.48
C ALA A 139 -2.30 -7.24 3.04
N THR A 140 -3.21 -7.40 4.00
CA THR A 140 -4.64 -7.50 3.70
C THR A 140 -5.38 -6.18 3.94
N HIS A 141 -4.69 -5.13 4.43
CA HIS A 141 -5.29 -3.87 4.87
C HIS A 141 -6.43 -4.08 5.89
N ARG A 142 -6.26 -5.06 6.78
CA ARG A 142 -7.24 -5.36 7.83
C ARG A 142 -6.70 -4.94 9.17
N ALA A 143 -7.61 -4.41 9.99
CA ALA A 143 -7.32 -4.09 11.38
C ALA A 143 -8.37 -4.75 12.28
N GLU A 144 -7.93 -5.20 13.45
CA GLU A 144 -8.78 -5.83 14.47
C GLU A 144 -8.42 -5.23 15.83
N ARG A 145 -9.40 -5.19 16.73
CA ARG A 145 -9.20 -4.86 18.12
C ARG A 145 -9.91 -5.87 19.02
N GLY A 146 -9.18 -6.50 19.94
CA GLY A 146 -9.73 -7.54 20.80
C GLY A 146 -10.37 -8.70 20.04
N GLY A 147 -9.84 -9.04 18.83
CA GLY A 147 -10.39 -10.04 17.92
C GLY A 147 -11.59 -9.59 17.09
N ASN A 148 -12.06 -8.34 17.26
CA ASN A 148 -13.17 -7.78 16.49
C ASN A 148 -12.62 -6.97 15.29
N ARG A 149 -13.12 -7.26 14.10
CA ARG A 149 -12.73 -6.54 12.88
C ARG A 149 -13.19 -5.08 12.95
N LEU A 150 -12.28 -4.17 12.58
CA LEU A 150 -12.56 -2.74 12.46
C LEU A 150 -12.89 -2.41 11.00
N GLU A 151 -14.07 -1.87 10.75
CA GLU A 151 -14.46 -1.38 9.42
C GLU A 151 -13.95 0.06 9.25
N LEU A 152 -12.75 0.19 8.66
CA LEU A 152 -12.05 1.45 8.48
C LEU A 152 -12.09 1.90 7.03
N THR A 153 -12.22 3.20 6.80
CA THR A 153 -11.91 3.81 5.51
C THR A 153 -10.40 3.77 5.26
N ALA A 154 -9.94 3.97 4.02
CA ALA A 154 -8.53 3.97 3.69
C ALA A 154 -7.72 4.96 4.54
N LYS A 155 -8.23 6.18 4.75
CA LYS A 155 -7.56 7.21 5.57
C LYS A 155 -7.56 6.90 7.07
N GLU A 156 -8.63 6.31 7.60
CA GLU A 156 -8.66 5.83 8.99
C GLU A 156 -7.68 4.68 9.20
N TYR A 157 -7.57 3.77 8.22
CA TYR A 157 -6.60 2.68 8.25
C TYR A 157 -5.17 3.23 8.24
N ALA A 158 -4.84 4.16 7.32
CA ALA A 158 -3.52 4.78 7.27
C ALA A 158 -3.18 5.52 8.57
N LEU A 159 -4.14 6.26 9.13
CA LEU A 159 -3.98 6.94 10.41
C LEU A 159 -3.69 5.94 11.53
N LEU A 160 -4.45 4.82 11.59
CA LEU A 160 -4.22 3.78 12.58
C LEU A 160 -2.84 3.14 12.44
N VAL A 161 -2.42 2.80 11.21
CA VAL A 161 -1.09 2.28 10.91
C VAL A 161 0.01 3.24 11.38
N PHE A 162 -0.15 4.53 11.09
CA PHE A 162 0.82 5.55 11.51
C PHE A 162 0.91 5.66 13.03
N LEU A 163 -0.21 5.67 13.72
CA LEU A 163 -0.27 5.74 15.19
C LEU A 163 0.34 4.49 15.84
N VAL A 164 0.01 3.28 15.37
CA VAL A 164 0.54 2.01 15.90
C VAL A 164 2.04 1.87 15.69
N ARG A 165 2.61 2.55 14.72
CA ARG A 165 4.08 2.58 14.50
C ARG A 165 4.83 3.51 15.45
N HIS A 166 4.13 4.43 16.11
CA HIS A 166 4.70 5.43 17.00
C HIS A 166 4.03 5.40 18.39
N PRO A 167 3.94 4.23 19.03
CA PRO A 167 3.26 4.11 20.33
C PRO A 167 4.04 4.89 21.41
N GLY A 168 3.32 5.61 22.25
CA GLY A 168 3.91 6.43 23.31
C GLY A 168 4.56 7.73 22.84
N GLU A 169 4.61 7.99 21.54
CA GLU A 169 5.16 9.22 20.97
C GLU A 169 4.08 10.30 20.81
N VAL A 170 4.41 11.53 21.15
CA VAL A 170 3.53 12.68 20.90
C VAL A 170 3.69 13.12 19.45
N LEU A 171 2.67 12.90 18.64
CA LEU A 171 2.66 13.20 17.21
C LEU A 171 1.96 14.53 16.96
N SER A 172 2.67 15.49 16.38
CA SER A 172 2.09 16.78 16.00
C SER A 172 1.06 16.62 14.87
N ARG A 173 0.10 17.55 14.75
CA ARG A 173 -0.87 17.58 13.67
C ARG A 173 -0.20 17.61 12.30
N THR A 174 0.79 18.44 12.13
CA THR A 174 1.58 18.56 10.90
C THR A 174 2.21 17.23 10.52
N ARG A 175 2.90 16.57 11.46
CA ARG A 175 3.56 15.28 11.22
C ARG A 175 2.57 14.19 10.83
N ILE A 176 1.41 14.12 11.48
CA ILE A 176 0.37 13.14 11.12
C ILE A 176 -0.18 13.46 9.72
N TYR A 177 -0.51 14.71 9.46
CA TYR A 177 -1.12 15.13 8.20
C TYR A 177 -0.20 14.83 7.01
N GLU A 178 1.06 15.25 7.07
CA GLU A 178 2.05 15.04 6.02
C GLU A 178 2.31 13.53 5.74
N ASN A 179 2.24 12.67 6.75
CA ASN A 179 2.48 11.24 6.59
C ASN A 179 1.25 10.41 6.19
N VAL A 180 0.05 10.92 6.42
CA VAL A 180 -1.20 10.18 6.15
C VAL A 180 -1.91 10.72 4.90
N TRP A 181 -1.78 12.03 4.60
CA TRP A 181 -2.41 12.64 3.43
C TRP A 181 -1.43 12.95 2.29
N ASP A 182 -0.13 12.85 2.52
CA ASP A 182 0.93 13.21 1.56
C ASP A 182 0.82 14.66 1.04
N GLU A 183 0.28 15.54 1.87
CA GLU A 183 0.02 16.95 1.59
C GLU A 183 0.61 17.81 2.70
N ARG A 184 0.97 19.06 2.39
CA ARG A 184 1.37 20.00 3.42
C ARG A 184 0.15 20.47 4.22
N PHE A 185 0.28 20.43 5.53
CA PHE A 185 -0.76 20.94 6.41
C PHE A 185 -0.87 22.46 6.30
N ASP A 186 -2.01 22.96 5.84
CA ASP A 186 -2.30 24.41 5.68
C ASP A 186 -2.72 25.10 6.98
N GLY A 187 -2.90 24.33 8.05
CA GLY A 187 -3.36 24.84 9.35
C GLY A 187 -4.87 25.15 9.45
N LEU A 188 -5.61 25.01 8.35
CA LEU A 188 -7.03 25.39 8.28
C LEU A 188 -7.97 24.18 8.18
N SER A 189 -7.46 23.04 7.72
CA SER A 189 -8.27 21.84 7.51
C SER A 189 -8.58 21.13 8.82
N ASN A 190 -9.85 20.81 9.06
CA ASN A 190 -10.33 19.96 10.16
C ASN A 190 -10.36 18.46 9.79
N THR A 191 -9.77 18.09 8.65
CA THR A 191 -9.83 16.72 8.13
C THR A 191 -9.23 15.71 9.10
N LEU A 192 -8.09 16.03 9.70
CA LEU A 192 -7.46 15.17 10.70
C LEU A 192 -8.34 14.96 11.93
N GLU A 193 -8.94 16.01 12.46
CA GLU A 193 -9.80 15.95 13.64
C GLU A 193 -11.01 15.03 13.41
N VAL A 194 -11.63 15.12 12.23
CA VAL A 194 -12.75 14.25 11.84
C VAL A 194 -12.33 12.79 11.79
N HIS A 195 -11.22 12.47 11.12
CA HIS A 195 -10.72 11.09 11.03
C HIS A 195 -10.28 10.55 12.39
N VAL A 196 -9.63 11.36 13.22
CA VAL A 196 -9.28 10.97 14.60
C VAL A 196 -10.54 10.68 15.41
N MET A 197 -11.57 11.49 15.28
CA MET A 197 -12.86 11.30 15.98
C MET A 197 -13.52 9.97 15.56
N GLU A 198 -13.65 9.72 14.26
CA GLU A 198 -14.29 8.50 13.76
C GLU A 198 -13.45 7.25 14.08
N LEU A 199 -12.13 7.30 13.91
CA LEU A 199 -11.24 6.20 14.28
C LEU A 199 -11.32 5.89 15.78
N ARG A 200 -11.31 6.92 16.62
CA ARG A 200 -11.46 6.78 18.07
C ARG A 200 -12.77 6.09 18.42
N LYS A 201 -13.89 6.53 17.83
CA LYS A 201 -15.20 5.95 18.03
C LYS A 201 -15.24 4.45 17.70
N LYS A 202 -14.62 4.06 16.57
CA LYS A 202 -14.53 2.64 16.16
C LYS A 202 -13.63 1.82 17.09
N LEU A 203 -12.52 2.37 17.52
CA LEU A 203 -11.65 1.71 18.49
C LEU A 203 -12.33 1.53 19.84
N GLU A 204 -12.97 2.57 20.38
CA GLU A 204 -13.59 2.58 21.72
C GLU A 204 -14.82 1.65 21.82
N GLN A 205 -15.37 1.17 20.70
CA GLN A 205 -16.40 0.12 20.70
C GLN A 205 -15.88 -1.24 21.21
N HIS A 206 -14.55 -1.46 21.15
CA HIS A 206 -13.94 -2.75 21.44
C HIS A 206 -12.90 -2.70 22.56
N GLY A 207 -12.78 -1.58 23.27
CA GLY A 207 -11.83 -1.47 24.38
C GLY A 207 -11.61 -0.02 24.85
N PRO A 208 -10.71 0.17 25.84
CA PRO A 208 -10.44 1.50 26.40
C PRO A 208 -9.80 2.43 25.37
N ARG A 209 -9.80 3.73 25.68
CA ARG A 209 -9.22 4.75 24.80
C ARG A 209 -7.73 4.55 24.61
N LEU A 210 -7.29 4.52 23.33
CA LEU A 210 -5.88 4.48 22.92
C LEU A 210 -5.40 5.78 22.28
N ILE A 211 -6.30 6.58 21.67
CA ILE A 211 -5.92 7.85 21.05
C ILE A 211 -6.25 8.99 22.00
N HIS A 212 -5.23 9.66 22.51
CA HIS A 212 -5.36 10.80 23.44
C HIS A 212 -5.01 12.11 22.74
N THR A 213 -5.79 13.15 22.99
CA THR A 213 -5.52 14.50 22.49
C THR A 213 -4.71 15.27 23.53
N LEU A 214 -3.53 15.73 23.15
CA LEU A 214 -2.71 16.63 23.96
C LEU A 214 -2.88 18.04 23.42
N ARG A 215 -3.54 18.90 24.21
CA ARG A 215 -3.84 20.30 23.80
C ARG A 215 -2.57 21.00 23.32
N ASN A 216 -2.65 21.64 22.16
CA ASN A 216 -1.57 22.36 21.47
C ASN A 216 -0.33 21.53 21.11
N ARG A 217 -0.32 20.19 21.33
CA ARG A 217 0.82 19.32 21.04
C ARG A 217 0.50 18.28 19.97
N GLY A 218 -0.76 17.84 19.85
CA GLY A 218 -1.17 16.81 18.87
C GLY A 218 -1.85 15.62 19.52
N TYR A 219 -1.46 14.42 19.11
CA TYR A 219 -2.07 13.16 19.52
C TYR A 219 -1.02 12.19 20.07
N LEU A 220 -1.45 11.36 20.99
CA LEU A 220 -0.66 10.28 21.59
C LEU A 220 -1.45 8.98 21.42
N PHE A 221 -0.80 7.92 20.93
CA PHE A 221 -1.35 6.58 20.89
C PHE A 221 -0.73 5.75 22.01
N ALA A 222 -1.47 5.54 23.08
CA ALA A 222 -0.99 4.87 24.27
C ALA A 222 -2.12 4.21 25.05
N ASP A 223 -1.82 3.09 25.70
CA ASP A 223 -2.63 2.55 26.78
C ASP A 223 -2.29 3.33 28.08
N GLN A 224 -3.28 3.96 28.67
CA GLN A 224 -3.15 4.68 29.95
C GLN A 224 -3.86 3.93 31.08
N SER A 225 -4.12 2.62 30.89
CA SER A 225 -4.83 1.78 31.87
C SER A 225 -3.92 1.25 32.99
N GLY A 226 -2.69 1.80 33.13
CA GLY A 226 -1.72 1.46 34.17
C GLY A 226 -1.39 2.63 35.08
#